data_3ca1735763e15d71a55f1a002a1a3402
#
_entry.id   3ca1735763e15d71a55f1a002a1a3402
#
_cell.length_a   1.000
_cell.length_b   1.000
_cell.length_c   1.000
_cell.angle_alpha   90.00
_cell.angle_beta   90.00
_cell.angle_gamma   90.00
#
_symmetry.space_group_name_H-M   'P 1'
#
loop_
_entity.id
_entity.type
_entity.pdbx_description
1 polymer ?
#
loop_
_entity_poly.entity_id
_entity_poly.type
_entity_poly.pdbx_seq_one_letter_code
_entity_poly.pdbx_strand_id
1 'polypeptide(L)'
;GIVIKDINNPIYDNAHNVVGCISIGISLDLEKKVVKVAQNINEAVENIDVFVKGLAALAENIRNSEKELRDNINGVNELTEKISKVLAYTRKIAVQTNLLGINAEIEAARAGEYGVGFGVVADEIRKLSVETMEIAKNIDSLLIQIKNANAVTLKSSDTAFAATEEQVAETEKVRTKIKELKNISNELEEIAKEL
;
A
#
# COMPACT_ATOMS: atom_id res chain seq x y z
N GLY A 1 -45.74 -8.38 -26.68
CA GLY A 1 -47.15 -8.01 -26.44
C GLY A 1 -47.25 -7.15 -25.20
N ILE A 2 -48.21 -6.23 -25.15
CA ILE A 2 -48.49 -5.42 -23.94
C ILE A 2 -49.20 -6.34 -22.94
N VAL A 3 -48.70 -6.39 -21.70
CA VAL A 3 -49.35 -7.12 -20.60
C VAL A 3 -50.28 -6.15 -19.93
N ILE A 4 -51.58 -6.52 -19.90
CA ILE A 4 -52.65 -5.72 -19.30
C ILE A 4 -53.33 -6.49 -18.16
N LYS A 5 -53.70 -5.78 -17.11
CA LYS A 5 -54.60 -6.27 -16.05
C LYS A 5 -55.99 -5.83 -16.41
N ASP A 6 -56.89 -6.80 -16.61
CA ASP A 6 -58.30 -6.52 -16.89
C ASP A 6 -59.12 -6.55 -15.61
N ILE A 7 -59.80 -5.46 -15.34
CA ILE A 7 -60.79 -5.37 -14.26
C ILE A 7 -62.17 -5.32 -14.91
N ASN A 8 -62.98 -6.31 -14.61
CA ASN A 8 -64.32 -6.47 -15.18
C ASN A 8 -65.37 -6.33 -14.10
N ASN A 9 -66.19 -5.29 -14.21
CA ASN A 9 -67.32 -5.05 -13.28
C ASN A 9 -68.65 -5.27 -14.01
N PRO A 10 -69.47 -6.23 -13.57
CA PRO A 10 -70.79 -6.47 -14.15
C PRO A 10 -71.72 -5.34 -13.82
N ILE A 11 -72.55 -4.99 -14.81
CA ILE A 11 -73.68 -4.05 -14.65
C ILE A 11 -74.97 -4.88 -14.51
N TYR A 12 -75.73 -4.57 -13.49
CA TYR A 12 -76.99 -5.28 -13.17
C TYR A 12 -78.18 -4.41 -13.47
N ASP A 13 -79.31 -5.03 -13.88
CA ASP A 13 -80.61 -4.41 -13.96
C ASP A 13 -81.30 -4.36 -12.57
N ASN A 14 -82.46 -3.78 -12.51
CA ASN A 14 -83.28 -3.70 -11.28
C ASN A 14 -83.73 -5.07 -10.75
N ALA A 15 -83.66 -6.14 -11.58
CA ALA A 15 -83.94 -7.51 -11.23
C ALA A 15 -82.68 -8.34 -10.91
N HIS A 16 -81.51 -7.71 -10.75
CA HIS A 16 -80.19 -8.32 -10.48
C HIS A 16 -79.71 -9.24 -11.62
N ASN A 17 -80.20 -9.06 -12.85
CA ASN A 17 -79.58 -9.76 -13.99
C ASN A 17 -78.40 -8.94 -14.54
N VAL A 18 -77.35 -9.62 -14.97
CA VAL A 18 -76.19 -8.97 -15.62
C VAL A 18 -76.61 -8.50 -17.01
N VAL A 19 -76.65 -7.19 -17.22
CA VAL A 19 -77.06 -6.58 -18.51
C VAL A 19 -75.85 -6.01 -19.31
N GLY A 20 -74.66 -6.00 -18.69
CA GLY A 20 -73.45 -5.53 -19.33
C GLY A 20 -72.24 -5.71 -18.43
N CYS A 21 -71.07 -5.31 -18.92
CA CYS A 21 -69.81 -5.30 -18.18
C CYS A 21 -69.03 -4.06 -18.55
N ILE A 22 -68.47 -3.40 -17.55
CA ILE A 22 -67.45 -2.39 -17.76
C ILE A 22 -66.07 -3.07 -17.59
N SER A 23 -65.24 -3.07 -18.64
CA SER A 23 -63.87 -3.62 -18.62
C SER A 23 -62.88 -2.47 -18.68
N ILE A 24 -61.95 -2.46 -17.76
CA ILE A 24 -60.84 -1.50 -17.73
C ILE A 24 -59.53 -2.30 -17.89
N GLY A 25 -58.81 -2.06 -18.95
CA GLY A 25 -57.47 -2.63 -19.17
C GLY A 25 -56.37 -1.67 -18.68
N ILE A 26 -55.58 -2.09 -17.71
CA ILE A 26 -54.47 -1.32 -17.19
C ILE A 26 -53.16 -1.94 -17.74
N SER A 27 -52.30 -1.15 -18.40
CA SER A 27 -51.02 -1.63 -18.86
C SER A 27 -50.04 -1.81 -17.72
N LEU A 28 -49.45 -3.01 -17.59
CA LEU A 28 -48.42 -3.34 -16.58
C LEU A 28 -47.02 -3.08 -17.08
N ASP A 29 -46.85 -2.42 -18.24
CA ASP A 29 -45.51 -2.18 -18.82
C ASP A 29 -44.66 -1.26 -17.93
N LEU A 30 -45.28 -0.26 -17.28
CA LEU A 30 -44.59 0.66 -16.38
C LEU A 30 -44.16 -0.06 -15.09
N GLU A 31 -45.03 -0.80 -14.46
CA GLU A 31 -44.73 -1.63 -13.29
C GLU A 31 -43.51 -2.53 -13.55
N LYS A 32 -43.56 -3.30 -14.65
CA LYS A 32 -42.43 -4.19 -15.02
C LYS A 32 -41.14 -3.46 -15.25
N LYS A 33 -41.18 -2.27 -15.87
CA LYS A 33 -39.96 -1.45 -16.06
C LYS A 33 -39.38 -0.98 -14.73
N VAL A 34 -40.24 -0.52 -13.81
CA VAL A 34 -39.78 -0.06 -12.48
C VAL A 34 -39.19 -1.22 -11.68
N VAL A 35 -39.86 -2.38 -11.64
CA VAL A 35 -39.32 -3.58 -10.98
C VAL A 35 -37.98 -3.97 -11.56
N LYS A 36 -37.82 -3.96 -12.89
CA LYS A 36 -36.54 -4.28 -13.54
C LYS A 36 -35.43 -3.31 -13.18
N VAL A 37 -35.74 -2.01 -13.09
CA VAL A 37 -34.78 -0.99 -12.66
C VAL A 37 -34.37 -1.22 -11.21
N ALA A 38 -35.33 -1.49 -10.31
CA ALA A 38 -35.02 -1.80 -8.92
C ALA A 38 -34.12 -3.04 -8.78
N GLN A 39 -34.39 -4.11 -9.53
CA GLN A 39 -33.55 -5.30 -9.56
C GLN A 39 -32.12 -4.99 -10.04
N ASN A 40 -31.98 -4.21 -11.12
CA ASN A 40 -30.65 -3.81 -11.62
C ASN A 40 -29.89 -2.97 -10.59
N ILE A 41 -30.59 -2.08 -9.85
CA ILE A 41 -29.98 -1.32 -8.75
C ILE A 41 -29.50 -2.26 -7.64
N ASN A 42 -30.31 -3.24 -7.23
CA ASN A 42 -29.94 -4.20 -6.19
C ASN A 42 -28.70 -5.03 -6.60
N GLU A 43 -28.65 -5.53 -7.83
CA GLU A 43 -27.47 -6.24 -8.34
C GLU A 43 -26.22 -5.34 -8.34
N ALA A 44 -26.35 -4.08 -8.77
CA ALA A 44 -25.25 -3.13 -8.74
C ALA A 44 -24.77 -2.85 -7.31
N VAL A 45 -25.70 -2.67 -6.37
CA VAL A 45 -25.41 -2.47 -4.94
C VAL A 45 -24.65 -3.65 -4.34
N GLU A 46 -25.06 -4.89 -4.63
CA GLU A 46 -24.36 -6.09 -4.16
C GLU A 46 -22.94 -6.16 -4.70
N ASN A 47 -22.75 -5.89 -6.00
CA ASN A 47 -21.43 -5.87 -6.62
C ASN A 47 -20.51 -4.79 -6.00
N ILE A 48 -21.06 -3.59 -5.72
CA ILE A 48 -20.29 -2.51 -5.08
C ILE A 48 -19.97 -2.87 -3.63
N ASP A 49 -20.86 -3.52 -2.87
CA ASP A 49 -20.57 -3.95 -1.49
C ASP A 49 -19.43 -4.97 -1.44
N VAL A 50 -19.37 -5.91 -2.37
CA VAL A 50 -18.27 -6.86 -2.50
C VAL A 50 -16.95 -6.11 -2.79
N PHE A 51 -16.98 -5.14 -3.71
CA PHE A 51 -15.81 -4.32 -4.04
C PHE A 51 -15.32 -3.50 -2.85
N VAL A 52 -16.23 -2.87 -2.11
CA VAL A 52 -15.93 -2.09 -0.89
C VAL A 52 -15.29 -2.95 0.20
N LYS A 53 -15.78 -4.19 0.38
CA LYS A 53 -15.15 -5.16 1.30
C LYS A 53 -13.72 -5.52 0.86
N GLY A 54 -13.52 -5.69 -0.45
CA GLY A 54 -12.19 -5.93 -1.01
C GLY A 54 -11.22 -4.77 -0.77
N LEU A 55 -11.69 -3.52 -0.92
CA LEU A 55 -10.89 -2.34 -0.63
C LEU A 55 -10.50 -2.25 0.86
N ALA A 56 -11.40 -2.57 1.77
CA ALA A 56 -11.10 -2.59 3.20
C ALA A 56 -10.03 -3.64 3.55
N ALA A 57 -10.11 -4.83 2.97
CA ALA A 57 -9.10 -5.87 3.15
C ALA A 57 -7.74 -5.46 2.56
N LEU A 58 -7.74 -4.79 1.40
CA LEU A 58 -6.52 -4.26 0.79
C LEU A 58 -5.86 -3.20 1.67
N ALA A 59 -6.63 -2.27 2.23
CA ALA A 59 -6.13 -1.25 3.15
C ALA A 59 -5.46 -1.85 4.38
N GLU A 60 -6.04 -2.92 4.96
CA GLU A 60 -5.45 -3.64 6.08
C GLU A 60 -4.13 -4.32 5.71
N ASN A 61 -4.06 -4.94 4.52
CA ASN A 61 -2.81 -5.52 4.01
C ASN A 61 -1.72 -4.47 3.82
N ILE A 62 -2.07 -3.28 3.30
CA ILE A 62 -1.13 -2.17 3.14
C ILE A 62 -0.61 -1.72 4.51
N ARG A 63 -1.47 -1.55 5.52
CA ARG A 63 -1.05 -1.21 6.88
C ARG A 63 -0.05 -2.21 7.47
N ASN A 64 -0.28 -3.49 7.27
CA ASN A 64 0.61 -4.54 7.75
C ASN A 64 1.97 -4.48 7.03
N SER A 65 1.96 -4.31 5.70
CA SER A 65 3.18 -4.15 4.90
C SER A 65 3.98 -2.90 5.27
N GLU A 66 3.31 -1.79 5.57
CA GLU A 66 3.94 -0.56 6.04
C GLU A 66 4.63 -0.74 7.41
N LYS A 67 4.01 -1.49 8.30
CA LYS A 67 4.62 -1.81 9.60
C LYS A 67 5.87 -2.65 9.43
N GLU A 68 5.81 -3.72 8.62
CA GLU A 68 6.98 -4.56 8.32
C GLU A 68 8.11 -3.76 7.65
N LEU A 69 7.77 -2.84 6.74
CA LEU A 69 8.75 -1.97 6.09
C LEU A 69 9.47 -1.08 7.10
N ARG A 70 8.76 -0.48 8.06
CA ARG A 70 9.36 0.32 9.13
C ARG A 70 10.29 -0.51 10.01
N ASP A 71 9.88 -1.71 10.39
CA ASP A 71 10.69 -2.60 11.21
C ASP A 71 11.98 -3.00 10.46
N ASN A 72 11.87 -3.31 9.17
CA ASN A 72 13.02 -3.61 8.31
C ASN A 72 13.99 -2.42 8.21
N ILE A 73 13.49 -1.21 7.98
CA ILE A 73 14.32 0.00 7.89
C ILE A 73 15.03 0.28 9.21
N ASN A 74 14.36 0.10 10.34
CA ASN A 74 14.99 0.22 11.66
C ASN A 74 16.12 -0.80 11.83
N GLY A 75 15.91 -2.05 11.42
CA GLY A 75 16.94 -3.08 11.40
C GLY A 75 18.15 -2.71 10.52
N VAL A 76 17.92 -2.16 9.32
CA VAL A 76 19.00 -1.69 8.45
C VAL A 76 19.77 -0.52 9.08
N ASN A 77 19.08 0.39 9.77
CA ASN A 77 19.74 1.50 10.47
C ASN A 77 20.62 1.00 11.60
N GLU A 78 20.16 0.03 12.40
CA GLU A 78 20.98 -0.59 13.46
C GLU A 78 22.23 -1.29 12.89
N LEU A 79 22.07 -2.03 11.78
CA LEU A 79 23.21 -2.68 11.10
C LEU A 79 24.20 -1.65 10.59
N THR A 80 23.72 -0.56 10.00
CA THR A 80 24.53 0.55 9.50
C THR A 80 25.36 1.17 10.63
N GLU A 81 24.79 1.34 11.83
CA GLU A 81 25.53 1.83 13.00
C GLU A 81 26.58 0.83 13.49
N LYS A 82 26.26 -0.45 13.49
CA LYS A 82 27.26 -1.51 13.84
C LYS A 82 28.42 -1.50 12.87
N ILE A 83 28.16 -1.40 11.55
CA ILE A 83 29.21 -1.32 10.53
C ILE A 83 30.05 -0.06 10.73
N SER A 84 29.45 1.10 11.02
CA SER A 84 30.17 2.34 11.29
C SER A 84 31.14 2.20 12.47
N LYS A 85 30.76 1.50 13.54
CA LYS A 85 31.65 1.19 14.67
C LYS A 85 32.82 0.31 14.24
N VAL A 86 32.57 -0.73 13.46
CA VAL A 86 33.64 -1.61 12.93
C VAL A 86 34.63 -0.81 12.05
N LEU A 87 34.11 0.08 11.19
CA LEU A 87 34.94 0.95 10.36
C LEU A 87 35.84 1.89 11.19
N ALA A 88 35.32 2.45 12.27
CA ALA A 88 36.12 3.28 13.18
C ALA A 88 37.28 2.48 13.78
N TYR A 89 37.05 1.22 14.15
CA TYR A 89 38.09 0.30 14.60
C TYR A 89 39.10 -0.02 13.50
N THR A 90 38.62 -0.32 12.28
CA THR A 90 39.47 -0.62 11.13
C THR A 90 40.38 0.56 10.80
N ARG A 91 39.86 1.79 10.81
CA ARG A 91 40.69 3.02 10.65
C ARG A 91 41.73 3.15 11.73
N LYS A 92 41.41 2.89 12.99
CA LYS A 92 42.36 2.94 14.10
C LYS A 92 43.47 1.94 13.90
N ILE A 93 43.15 0.70 13.50
CA ILE A 93 44.15 -0.34 13.19
C ILE A 93 45.03 0.12 12.01
N ALA A 94 44.44 0.62 10.93
CA ALA A 94 45.19 1.09 9.76
C ALA A 94 46.16 2.23 10.14
N VAL A 95 45.75 3.20 10.94
CA VAL A 95 46.63 4.27 11.44
C VAL A 95 47.75 3.69 12.28
N GLN A 96 47.48 2.75 13.19
CA GLN A 96 48.54 2.11 13.99
C GLN A 96 49.52 1.30 13.12
N THR A 97 48.98 0.58 12.12
CA THR A 97 49.80 -0.19 11.17
C THR A 97 50.67 0.73 10.32
N ASN A 98 50.15 1.90 9.91
CA ASN A 98 50.94 2.91 9.19
C ASN A 98 52.08 3.44 10.05
N LEU A 99 51.84 3.74 11.32
CA LEU A 99 52.89 4.18 12.27
C LEU A 99 53.94 3.10 12.51
N LEU A 100 53.51 1.83 12.61
CA LEU A 100 54.45 0.69 12.72
C LEU A 100 55.30 0.55 11.45
N GLY A 101 54.72 0.71 10.26
CA GLY A 101 55.44 0.71 8.99
C GLY A 101 56.49 1.82 8.94
N ILE A 102 56.15 3.05 9.33
CA ILE A 102 57.07 4.17 9.40
C ILE A 102 58.22 3.87 10.37
N ASN A 103 57.94 3.37 11.56
CA ASN A 103 58.97 3.02 12.53
C ASN A 103 59.90 1.91 12.01
N ALA A 104 59.36 0.89 11.34
CA ALA A 104 60.10 -0.16 10.72
C ALA A 104 60.98 0.35 9.57
N GLU A 105 60.47 1.30 8.76
CA GLU A 105 61.25 1.95 7.68
C GLU A 105 62.43 2.75 8.24
N ILE A 106 62.23 3.48 9.34
CA ILE A 106 63.30 4.22 10.04
C ILE A 106 64.38 3.26 10.56
N GLU A 107 63.98 2.15 11.22
CA GLU A 107 64.94 1.20 11.77
C GLU A 107 65.68 0.40 10.67
N ALA A 108 64.99 0.09 9.56
CA ALA A 108 65.61 -0.49 8.38
C ALA A 108 66.66 0.45 7.78
N ALA A 109 66.39 1.74 7.68
CA ALA A 109 67.33 2.74 7.24
C ALA A 109 68.57 2.83 8.19
N ARG A 110 68.30 2.70 9.50
CA ARG A 110 69.35 2.72 10.53
C ARG A 110 70.30 1.52 10.46
N ALA A 111 69.82 0.35 10.00
CA ALA A 111 70.58 -0.87 9.82
C ALA A 111 71.46 -0.88 8.53
N GLY A 112 71.35 0.17 7.68
CA GLY A 112 72.12 0.32 6.46
C GLY A 112 71.91 -0.85 5.48
N GLU A 113 73.03 -1.41 4.95
CA GLU A 113 72.96 -2.49 3.96
C GLU A 113 72.26 -3.75 4.45
N TYR A 114 72.25 -4.02 5.75
CA TYR A 114 71.57 -5.14 6.36
C TYR A 114 70.08 -4.95 6.46
N GLY A 115 69.55 -3.70 6.37
CA GLY A 115 68.14 -3.35 6.51
C GLY A 115 67.39 -3.25 5.20
N VAL A 116 68.02 -3.34 4.01
CA VAL A 116 67.41 -3.08 2.71
C VAL A 116 66.15 -3.92 2.48
N GLY A 117 66.20 -5.22 2.75
CA GLY A 117 65.01 -6.11 2.60
C GLY A 117 63.86 -5.78 3.55
N PHE A 118 64.18 -5.35 4.79
CA PHE A 118 63.16 -4.90 5.78
C PHE A 118 62.53 -3.57 5.38
N GLY A 119 63.29 -2.67 4.74
CA GLY A 119 62.76 -1.40 4.24
C GLY A 119 61.67 -1.59 3.17
N VAL A 120 61.86 -2.55 2.25
CA VAL A 120 60.86 -2.90 1.24
C VAL A 120 59.55 -3.40 1.88
N VAL A 121 59.64 -4.26 2.89
CA VAL A 121 58.46 -4.78 3.62
C VAL A 121 57.77 -3.66 4.39
N ALA A 122 58.53 -2.77 5.02
CA ALA A 122 58.02 -1.64 5.77
C ALA A 122 57.22 -0.67 4.87
N ASP A 123 57.75 -0.34 3.68
CA ASP A 123 57.06 0.50 2.68
C ASP A 123 55.76 -0.18 2.19
N GLU A 124 55.78 -1.49 1.96
CA GLU A 124 54.57 -2.23 1.54
C GLU A 124 53.52 -2.24 2.63
N ILE A 125 53.89 -2.45 3.92
CA ILE A 125 52.96 -2.34 5.06
C ILE A 125 52.34 -0.94 5.14
N ARG A 126 53.14 0.09 4.92
CA ARG A 126 52.67 1.48 4.90
C ARG A 126 51.69 1.73 3.78
N LYS A 127 51.93 1.26 2.56
CA LYS A 127 51.04 1.36 1.41
C LYS A 127 49.68 0.67 1.70
N LEU A 128 49.71 -0.57 2.18
CA LEU A 128 48.52 -1.33 2.54
C LEU A 128 47.71 -0.64 3.63
N SER A 129 48.33 0.00 4.60
CA SER A 129 47.65 0.73 5.65
C SER A 129 46.93 1.98 5.13
N VAL A 130 47.56 2.71 4.19
CA VAL A 130 46.94 3.88 3.52
C VAL A 130 45.78 3.45 2.66
N GLU A 131 45.91 2.39 1.87
CA GLU A 131 44.80 1.82 1.08
C GLU A 131 43.64 1.37 1.97
N THR A 132 43.95 0.73 3.10
CA THR A 132 42.89 0.33 4.08
C THR A 132 42.12 1.55 4.63
N MET A 133 42.81 2.66 4.90
CA MET A 133 42.12 3.90 5.33
C MET A 133 41.23 4.47 4.24
N GLU A 134 41.67 4.41 2.98
CA GLU A 134 40.85 4.88 1.84
C GLU A 134 39.61 4.01 1.62
N ILE A 135 39.78 2.68 1.66
CA ILE A 135 38.63 1.75 1.61
C ILE A 135 37.65 2.03 2.73
N ALA A 136 38.12 2.21 3.97
CA ALA A 136 37.27 2.53 5.09
C ALA A 136 36.52 3.87 4.90
N LYS A 137 37.13 4.87 4.27
CA LYS A 137 36.49 6.13 3.90
C LYS A 137 35.37 5.93 2.85
N ASN A 138 35.61 5.10 1.85
CA ASN A 138 34.66 4.80 0.80
C ASN A 138 33.42 4.07 1.36
N ILE A 139 33.63 3.08 2.25
CA ILE A 139 32.53 2.39 2.91
C ILE A 139 31.69 3.36 3.77
N ASP A 140 32.35 4.30 4.48
CA ASP A 140 31.62 5.32 5.26
C ASP A 140 30.70 6.19 4.39
N SER A 141 31.18 6.57 3.21
CA SER A 141 30.36 7.27 2.22
C SER A 141 29.15 6.45 1.77
N LEU A 142 29.31 5.13 1.57
CA LEU A 142 28.20 4.22 1.23
C LEU A 142 27.19 4.10 2.38
N LEU A 143 27.66 4.05 3.63
CA LEU A 143 26.74 4.02 4.79
C LEU A 143 25.90 5.30 4.90
N ILE A 144 26.46 6.46 4.57
CA ILE A 144 25.71 7.73 4.50
C ILE A 144 24.64 7.65 3.40
N GLN A 145 24.98 7.10 2.24
CA GLN A 145 24.00 6.91 1.14
C GLN A 145 22.87 5.97 1.55
N ILE A 146 23.17 4.88 2.24
CA ILE A 146 22.16 3.94 2.78
C ILE A 146 21.22 4.66 3.76
N LYS A 147 21.77 5.44 4.71
CA LYS A 147 20.94 6.23 5.65
C LYS A 147 20.01 7.21 4.94
N ASN A 148 20.53 7.89 3.91
CA ASN A 148 19.72 8.83 3.13
C ASN A 148 18.60 8.11 2.34
N ALA A 149 18.92 6.97 1.72
CA ALA A 149 17.92 6.14 1.02
C ALA A 149 16.84 5.64 1.98
N ASN A 150 17.21 5.18 3.16
CA ASN A 150 16.27 4.76 4.20
C ASN A 150 15.34 5.91 4.63
N ALA A 151 15.87 7.13 4.82
CA ALA A 151 15.07 8.29 5.18
C ALA A 151 14.05 8.65 4.08
N VAL A 152 14.45 8.56 2.81
CA VAL A 152 13.54 8.77 1.67
C VAL A 152 12.46 7.69 1.63
N THR A 153 12.84 6.42 1.85
CA THR A 153 11.89 5.31 1.88
C THR A 153 10.86 5.47 3.01
N LEU A 154 11.29 5.85 4.22
CA LEU A 154 10.37 6.14 5.33
C LEU A 154 9.39 7.26 4.98
N LYS A 155 9.86 8.34 4.37
CA LYS A 155 8.98 9.43 3.95
C LYS A 155 7.95 8.99 2.92
N SER A 156 8.34 8.14 1.97
CA SER A 156 7.42 7.58 0.97
C SER A 156 6.39 6.66 1.62
N SER A 157 6.81 5.85 2.59
CA SER A 157 5.96 5.00 3.42
C SER A 157 4.92 5.83 4.19
N ASP A 158 5.33 6.94 4.86
CA ASP A 158 4.41 7.83 5.55
C ASP A 158 3.35 8.42 4.61
N THR A 159 3.74 8.77 3.39
CA THR A 159 2.82 9.26 2.36
C THR A 159 1.83 8.19 1.92
N ALA A 160 2.29 6.95 1.70
CA ALA A 160 1.44 5.83 1.33
C ALA A 160 0.46 5.47 2.45
N PHE A 161 0.91 5.52 3.70
CA PHE A 161 0.06 5.31 4.87
C PHE A 161 -1.06 6.36 4.95
N ALA A 162 -0.73 7.65 4.79
CA ALA A 162 -1.72 8.73 4.81
C ALA A 162 -2.77 8.56 3.68
N ALA A 163 -2.33 8.18 2.46
CA ALA A 163 -3.24 7.91 1.34
C ALA A 163 -4.15 6.70 1.62
N THR A 164 -3.65 5.68 2.32
CA THR A 164 -4.46 4.51 2.72
C THR A 164 -5.51 4.88 3.75
N GLU A 165 -5.20 5.75 4.73
CA GLU A 165 -6.17 6.26 5.70
C GLU A 165 -7.28 7.08 5.01
N GLU A 166 -6.92 7.92 4.05
CA GLU A 166 -7.89 8.66 3.24
C GLU A 166 -8.78 7.70 2.43
N GLN A 167 -8.20 6.67 1.81
CA GLN A 167 -8.94 5.65 1.08
C GLN A 167 -9.95 4.90 1.97
N VAL A 168 -9.59 4.58 3.20
CA VAL A 168 -10.49 3.96 4.18
C VAL A 168 -11.68 4.88 4.47
N ALA A 169 -11.42 6.17 4.70
CA ALA A 169 -12.48 7.16 4.96
C ALA A 169 -13.44 7.31 3.77
N GLU A 170 -12.91 7.36 2.53
CA GLU A 170 -13.74 7.43 1.32
C GLU A 170 -14.54 6.12 1.12
N THR A 171 -13.95 4.98 1.41
CA THR A 171 -14.64 3.68 1.35
C THR A 171 -15.86 3.63 2.29
N GLU A 172 -15.78 4.22 3.48
CA GLU A 172 -16.91 4.29 4.40
C GLU A 172 -18.04 5.24 3.90
N LYS A 173 -17.67 6.34 3.20
CA LYS A 173 -18.65 7.20 2.53
C LYS A 173 -19.40 6.42 1.43
N VAL A 174 -18.67 5.64 0.61
CA VAL A 174 -19.28 4.78 -0.41
C VAL A 174 -20.24 3.79 0.23
N ARG A 175 -19.88 3.19 1.36
CA ARG A 175 -20.74 2.27 2.11
C ARG A 175 -22.04 2.91 2.59
N THR A 176 -21.98 4.18 2.97
CA THR A 176 -23.19 4.94 3.32
C THR A 176 -24.09 5.14 2.09
N LYS A 177 -23.52 5.47 0.93
CA LYS A 177 -24.27 5.63 -0.32
C LYS A 177 -24.90 4.32 -0.82
N ILE A 178 -24.24 3.20 -0.60
CA ILE A 178 -24.81 1.87 -0.86
C ILE A 178 -26.11 1.64 -0.08
N LYS A 179 -26.14 2.01 1.21
CA LYS A 179 -27.36 1.90 2.04
C LYS A 179 -28.49 2.78 1.51
N GLU A 180 -28.17 4.01 1.09
CA GLU A 180 -29.16 4.91 0.50
C GLU A 180 -29.74 4.32 -0.81
N LEU A 181 -28.89 3.80 -1.70
CA LEU A 181 -29.32 3.17 -2.95
C LEU A 181 -30.21 1.95 -2.71
N LYS A 182 -29.90 1.15 -1.69
CA LYS A 182 -30.72 0.00 -1.31
C LYS A 182 -32.11 0.43 -0.84
N ASN A 183 -32.21 1.50 -0.07
CA ASN A 183 -33.49 2.05 0.35
C ASN A 183 -34.31 2.55 -0.85
N ILE A 184 -33.69 3.30 -1.77
CA ILE A 184 -34.32 3.77 -3.01
C ILE A 184 -34.82 2.58 -3.84
N SER A 185 -34.06 1.51 -3.96
CA SER A 185 -34.49 0.32 -4.69
C SER A 185 -35.72 -0.33 -4.06
N ASN A 186 -35.78 -0.42 -2.73
CA ASN A 186 -36.94 -0.95 -2.03
C ASN A 186 -38.17 -0.06 -2.21
N GLU A 187 -38.01 1.27 -2.16
CA GLU A 187 -39.10 2.22 -2.42
C GLU A 187 -39.65 2.08 -3.86
N LEU A 188 -38.75 1.90 -4.85
CA LEU A 188 -39.17 1.64 -6.23
C LEU A 188 -39.96 0.34 -6.38
N GLU A 189 -39.60 -0.72 -5.65
CA GLU A 189 -40.37 -1.96 -5.64
C GLU A 189 -41.75 -1.80 -5.00
N GLU A 190 -41.90 -0.96 -3.95
CA GLU A 190 -43.17 -0.63 -3.33
C GLU A 190 -44.04 0.18 -4.28
N ILE A 191 -43.52 1.23 -4.88
CA ILE A 191 -44.25 2.03 -5.87
C ILE A 191 -44.74 1.17 -7.04
N ALA A 192 -43.92 0.22 -7.51
CA ALA A 192 -44.30 -0.68 -8.58
C ALA A 192 -45.50 -1.56 -8.23
N LYS A 193 -45.71 -1.93 -6.95
CA LYS A 193 -46.83 -2.72 -6.49
C LYS A 193 -48.14 -1.92 -6.41
N GLU A 194 -48.04 -0.59 -6.31
CA GLU A 194 -49.19 0.32 -6.24
C GLU A 194 -49.72 0.74 -7.63
N LEU A 195 -48.92 0.52 -8.70
CA LEU A 195 -49.26 0.80 -10.11
C LEU A 195 -50.06 -0.35 -10.72
#